data_d3ef6bc947f3e72c424c3df00410a2c3
#
_entry.id   d3ef6bc947f3e72c424c3df00410a2c3
#
_cell.length_a   1.000
_cell.length_b   1.000
_cell.length_c   1.000
_cell.angle_alpha   90.00
_cell.angle_beta   90.00
_cell.angle_gamma   90.00
#
_symmetry.space_group_name_H-M   'P 1'
#
loop_
_entity.id
_entity.type
_entity.pdbx_description
1 polymer ?
#
loop_
_entity_poly.entity_id
_entity_poly.type
_entity_poly.pdbx_seq_one_letter_code
_entity_poly.pdbx_strand_id
1 'polypeptide(L)'
;MWKVAIKFDDSNTLTHLFWMSPSQLELWCQYSDVVIQNVTCKTNRYDMALSLFVILDENRNIRLVAQALLIDETKESHEWAFEQINLATNNMHPQVIITDADPAVHAAIRPTFFTTYPMHCTFHISQNLIKKLSKILGKSFANFLFNFMQYTIHYKSLILN
;
A
#
# COMPACT_ATOMS: atom_id res chain seq x y z
N MET A 1 -12.79 -18.76 8.08
CA MET A 1 -11.57 -19.14 8.83
C MET A 1 -10.53 -18.05 8.66
N TRP A 2 -9.75 -17.72 9.70
CA TRP A 2 -8.62 -16.79 9.60
C TRP A 2 -7.56 -17.32 8.64
N LYS A 3 -6.97 -16.43 7.87
CA LYS A 3 -5.76 -16.68 7.07
C LYS A 3 -4.58 -16.11 7.86
N VAL A 4 -3.62 -16.95 8.18
CA VAL A 4 -2.43 -16.57 8.95
C VAL A 4 -1.21 -17.24 8.32
N ALA A 5 -0.14 -16.50 8.12
CA ALA A 5 1.14 -17.00 7.68
C ALA A 5 2.27 -16.42 8.53
N ILE A 6 3.25 -17.23 8.82
CA ILE A 6 4.37 -16.89 9.70
C ILE A 6 5.66 -17.33 9.01
N LYS A 7 6.70 -16.49 9.07
CA LYS A 7 8.04 -16.82 8.56
C LYS A 7 9.07 -16.60 9.67
N PHE A 8 9.98 -17.54 9.80
CA PHE A 8 11.11 -17.49 10.72
C PHE A 8 12.42 -17.51 9.92
N ASP A 9 13.47 -16.97 10.50
CA ASP A 9 14.84 -17.14 9.98
C ASP A 9 15.47 -18.45 10.48
N ASP A 10 16.72 -18.69 10.08
CA ASP A 10 17.48 -19.90 10.47
C ASP A 10 17.78 -19.97 11.98
N SER A 11 17.67 -18.84 12.69
CA SER A 11 17.82 -18.74 14.15
C SER A 11 16.49 -18.94 14.89
N ASN A 12 15.43 -19.32 14.19
CA ASN A 12 14.07 -19.45 14.70
C ASN A 12 13.50 -18.13 15.26
N THR A 13 13.95 -16.98 14.71
CA THR A 13 13.41 -15.67 15.04
C THR A 13 12.30 -15.30 14.06
N LEU A 14 11.17 -14.79 14.57
CA LEU A 14 10.05 -14.33 13.76
C LEU A 14 10.47 -13.15 12.88
N THR A 15 10.36 -13.32 11.57
CA THR A 15 10.69 -12.28 10.59
C THR A 15 9.47 -11.68 9.92
N HIS A 16 8.43 -12.49 9.68
CA HIS A 16 7.22 -11.99 9.02
C HIS A 16 5.99 -12.64 9.64
N LEU A 17 4.92 -11.86 9.74
CA LEU A 17 3.60 -12.32 10.17
C LEU A 17 2.53 -11.66 9.30
N PHE A 18 1.70 -12.46 8.67
CA PHE A 18 0.53 -12.02 7.91
C PHE A 18 -0.73 -12.54 8.56
N TRP A 19 -1.79 -11.74 8.59
CA TRP A 19 -3.10 -12.22 8.99
C TRP A 19 -4.24 -11.47 8.29
N MET A 20 -5.31 -12.18 8.03
CA MET A 20 -6.55 -11.69 7.43
C MET A 20 -7.73 -12.42 8.07
N SER A 21 -8.70 -11.69 8.58
CA SER A 21 -9.92 -12.25 9.16
C SER A 21 -10.90 -12.68 8.07
N PRO A 22 -11.91 -13.53 8.37
CA PRO A 22 -12.96 -13.87 7.42
C PRO A 22 -13.69 -12.65 6.87
N SER A 23 -14.03 -11.67 7.71
CA SER A 23 -14.67 -10.43 7.27
C SER A 23 -13.78 -9.55 6.39
N GLN A 24 -12.48 -9.53 6.62
CA GLN A 24 -11.51 -8.85 5.76
C GLN A 24 -11.41 -9.53 4.39
N LEU A 25 -11.45 -10.86 4.36
CA LEU A 25 -11.48 -11.61 3.10
C LEU A 25 -12.76 -11.33 2.30
N GLU A 26 -13.91 -11.27 2.95
CA GLU A 26 -15.18 -10.90 2.31
C GLU A 26 -15.11 -9.49 1.71
N LEU A 27 -14.59 -8.53 2.46
CA LEU A 27 -14.38 -7.15 1.98
C LEU A 27 -13.41 -7.10 0.79
N TRP A 28 -12.32 -7.89 0.84
CA TRP A 28 -11.40 -8.01 -0.30
C TRP A 28 -12.12 -8.51 -1.55
N CYS A 29 -12.90 -9.60 -1.43
CA CYS A 29 -13.64 -10.17 -2.55
C CYS A 29 -14.67 -9.22 -3.15
N GLN A 30 -15.19 -8.27 -2.37
CA GLN A 30 -16.22 -7.33 -2.82
C GLN A 30 -15.67 -6.02 -3.37
N TYR A 31 -14.54 -5.51 -2.82
CA TYR A 31 -14.13 -4.12 -3.04
C TYR A 31 -12.66 -3.95 -3.39
N SER A 32 -11.94 -5.03 -3.75
CA SER A 32 -10.49 -4.95 -4.02
C SER A 32 -10.12 -4.37 -5.39
N ASP A 33 -11.05 -3.80 -6.16
CA ASP A 33 -10.71 -3.14 -7.42
C ASP A 33 -9.60 -2.09 -7.23
N VAL A 34 -9.68 -1.33 -6.14
CA VAL A 34 -8.66 -0.36 -5.75
C VAL A 34 -8.22 -0.62 -4.31
N VAL A 35 -6.98 -1.04 -4.14
CA VAL A 35 -6.35 -1.25 -2.83
C VAL A 35 -5.34 -0.16 -2.56
N ILE A 36 -5.35 0.37 -1.34
CA ILE A 36 -4.31 1.30 -0.87
C ILE A 36 -3.43 0.54 0.12
N GLN A 37 -2.14 0.47 -0.17
CA GLN A 37 -1.14 -0.09 0.72
C GLN A 37 -0.32 1.03 1.35
N ASN A 38 -0.11 0.94 2.66
CA ASN A 38 0.73 1.87 3.42
C ASN A 38 1.60 1.11 4.41
N VAL A 39 2.82 1.57 4.61
CA VAL A 39 3.75 1.01 5.58
C VAL A 39 3.97 1.99 6.71
N THR A 40 3.91 1.51 7.93
CA THR A 40 4.20 2.28 9.15
C THR A 40 5.36 1.65 9.89
N CYS A 41 6.48 2.37 9.98
CA CYS A 41 7.70 1.85 10.57
C CYS A 41 7.80 2.17 12.06
N LYS A 42 8.50 1.29 12.80
CA LYS A 42 8.90 1.50 14.20
C LYS A 42 7.76 1.83 15.16
N THR A 43 6.58 1.26 14.91
CA THR A 43 5.41 1.45 15.77
C THR A 43 5.27 0.37 16.85
N ASN A 44 6.13 -0.64 16.83
CA ASN A 44 6.15 -1.73 17.78
C ASN A 44 7.55 -1.92 18.39
N ARG A 45 7.63 -2.62 19.54
CA ARG A 45 8.87 -2.81 20.28
C ARG A 45 9.94 -3.64 19.56
N TYR A 46 9.61 -4.26 18.44
CA TYR A 46 10.51 -5.09 17.65
C TYR A 46 11.03 -4.37 16.40
N ASP A 47 10.70 -3.08 16.25
CA ASP A 47 11.06 -2.25 15.09
C ASP A 47 10.61 -2.83 13.73
N MET A 48 9.65 -3.76 13.73
CA MET A 48 9.09 -4.33 12.51
C MET A 48 8.22 -3.31 11.78
N ALA A 49 8.26 -3.33 10.46
CA ALA A 49 7.39 -2.54 9.61
C ALA A 49 5.97 -3.15 9.59
N LEU A 50 4.94 -2.33 9.78
CA LEU A 50 3.55 -2.74 9.67
C LEU A 50 3.00 -2.32 8.31
N SER A 51 2.76 -3.28 7.44
CA SER A 51 2.12 -3.09 6.14
C SER A 51 0.62 -3.27 6.28
N LEU A 52 -0.15 -2.25 5.92
CA LEU A 52 -1.60 -2.21 5.98
C LEU A 52 -2.18 -2.11 4.57
N PHE A 53 -3.22 -2.90 4.31
CA PHE A 53 -3.98 -2.88 3.06
C PHE A 53 -5.41 -2.47 3.35
N VAL A 54 -5.85 -1.38 2.73
CA VAL A 54 -7.18 -0.83 2.93
C VAL A 54 -7.89 -0.64 1.59
N ILE A 55 -9.23 -0.71 1.64
CA ILE A 55 -10.13 -0.43 0.51
C ILE A 55 -11.14 0.64 0.90
N LEU A 56 -11.90 1.12 -0.05
CA LEU A 56 -13.10 1.92 0.17
C LEU A 56 -14.32 1.03 -0.08
N ASP A 57 -15.21 0.93 0.92
CA ASP A 57 -16.49 0.24 0.76
C ASP A 57 -17.49 1.09 -0.06
N GLU A 58 -18.67 0.56 -0.33
CA GLU A 58 -19.76 1.23 -1.08
C GLU A 58 -20.17 2.59 -0.48
N ASN A 59 -19.99 2.77 0.83
CA ASN A 59 -20.27 4.00 1.54
C ASN A 59 -19.04 4.94 1.63
N ARG A 60 -17.95 4.63 0.91
CA ARG A 60 -16.67 5.34 0.93
C ARG A 60 -15.95 5.32 2.28
N ASN A 61 -16.26 4.36 3.15
CA ASN A 61 -15.52 4.16 4.38
C ASN A 61 -14.23 3.40 4.10
N ILE A 62 -13.16 3.82 4.75
CA ILE A 62 -11.88 3.10 4.72
C ILE A 62 -12.02 1.82 5.55
N ARG A 63 -11.76 0.68 4.93
CA ARG A 63 -11.82 -0.63 5.57
C ARG A 63 -10.47 -1.34 5.46
N LEU A 64 -9.98 -1.82 6.59
CA LEU A 64 -8.76 -2.64 6.64
C LEU A 64 -9.08 -4.05 6.13
N VAL A 65 -8.35 -4.52 5.12
CA VAL A 65 -8.61 -5.81 4.48
C VAL A 65 -7.48 -6.82 4.63
N ALA A 66 -6.25 -6.39 4.87
CA ALA A 66 -5.13 -7.26 5.20
C ALA A 66 -4.06 -6.49 5.96
N GLN A 67 -3.23 -7.20 6.70
CA GLN A 67 -2.08 -6.62 7.39
C GLN A 67 -0.93 -7.62 7.51
N ALA A 68 0.30 -7.09 7.50
CA ALA A 68 1.50 -7.87 7.72
C ALA A 68 2.52 -7.11 8.58
N LEU A 69 3.21 -7.82 9.45
CA LEU A 69 4.45 -7.35 10.09
C LEU A 69 5.62 -7.92 9.30
N LEU A 70 6.57 -7.07 8.95
CA LEU A 70 7.75 -7.38 8.15
C LEU A 70 9.00 -6.96 8.92
N ILE A 71 10.05 -7.77 8.86
CA ILE A 71 11.32 -7.46 9.53
C ILE A 71 11.94 -6.16 8.99
N ASP A 72 11.72 -5.88 7.70
CA ASP A 72 12.25 -4.73 6.98
C ASP A 72 11.31 -4.31 5.83
N GLU A 73 11.70 -3.26 5.11
CA GLU A 73 10.97 -2.72 3.95
C GLU A 73 11.65 -3.08 2.62
N THR A 74 12.28 -4.26 2.54
CA THR A 74 12.89 -4.73 1.29
C THR A 74 11.82 -5.20 0.30
N LYS A 75 12.22 -5.29 -0.98
CA LYS A 75 11.38 -5.86 -2.05
C LYS A 75 10.91 -7.27 -1.67
N GLU A 76 11.81 -8.10 -1.17
CA GLU A 76 11.56 -9.49 -0.78
C GLU A 76 10.51 -9.60 0.34
N SER A 77 10.57 -8.70 1.32
CA SER A 77 9.58 -8.63 2.41
C SER A 77 8.20 -8.22 1.88
N HIS A 78 8.13 -7.26 0.97
CA HIS A 78 6.87 -6.87 0.33
C HIS A 78 6.32 -7.96 -0.60
N GLU A 79 7.16 -8.62 -1.40
CA GLU A 79 6.77 -9.77 -2.22
C GLU A 79 6.13 -10.85 -1.35
N TRP A 80 6.76 -11.20 -0.24
CA TRP A 80 6.21 -12.19 0.69
C TRP A 80 4.80 -11.80 1.17
N ALA A 81 4.58 -10.54 1.58
CA ALA A 81 3.27 -10.09 2.03
C ALA A 81 2.20 -10.17 0.93
N PHE A 82 2.54 -9.77 -0.30
CA PHE A 82 1.64 -9.84 -1.46
C PHE A 82 1.34 -11.29 -1.86
N GLU A 83 2.32 -12.19 -1.77
CA GLU A 83 2.12 -13.62 -1.96
C GLU A 83 1.13 -14.21 -0.95
N GLN A 84 1.21 -13.78 0.32
CA GLN A 84 0.24 -14.25 1.33
C GLN A 84 -1.18 -13.77 1.01
N ILE A 85 -1.34 -12.56 0.48
CA ILE A 85 -2.64 -12.07 -0.02
C ILE A 85 -3.12 -12.96 -1.17
N ASN A 86 -2.29 -13.27 -2.15
CA ASN A 86 -2.63 -14.14 -3.27
C ASN A 86 -3.12 -15.50 -2.79
N LEU A 87 -2.40 -16.12 -1.86
CA LEU A 87 -2.77 -17.39 -1.26
C LEU A 87 -4.09 -17.31 -0.48
N ALA A 88 -4.32 -16.22 0.25
CA ALA A 88 -5.52 -16.02 1.04
C ALA A 88 -6.76 -15.80 0.18
N THR A 89 -6.62 -15.11 -0.97
CA THR A 89 -7.70 -14.64 -1.85
C THR A 89 -7.88 -15.47 -3.12
N ASN A 90 -7.18 -16.60 -3.25
CA ASN A 90 -7.15 -17.44 -4.46
C ASN A 90 -6.71 -16.66 -5.71
N ASN A 91 -5.64 -15.86 -5.59
CA ASN A 91 -5.07 -15.01 -6.63
C ASN A 91 -6.05 -13.95 -7.18
N MET A 92 -6.91 -13.43 -6.33
CA MET A 92 -7.74 -12.29 -6.68
C MET A 92 -6.91 -11.01 -6.58
N HIS A 93 -6.43 -10.53 -7.74
CA HIS A 93 -5.60 -9.33 -7.82
C HIS A 93 -6.45 -8.06 -7.86
N PRO A 94 -6.03 -6.97 -7.21
CA PRO A 94 -6.65 -5.67 -7.42
C PRO A 94 -6.40 -5.17 -8.85
N GLN A 95 -7.30 -4.35 -9.38
CA GLN A 95 -7.05 -3.67 -10.66
C GLN A 95 -6.01 -2.57 -10.48
N VAL A 96 -6.08 -1.84 -9.36
CA VAL A 96 -5.16 -0.76 -9.01
C VAL A 96 -4.67 -0.94 -7.58
N ILE A 97 -3.37 -0.78 -7.37
CA ILE A 97 -2.77 -0.65 -6.04
C ILE A 97 -2.12 0.72 -5.90
N ILE A 98 -2.55 1.47 -4.87
CA ILE A 98 -2.00 2.79 -4.56
C ILE A 98 -1.02 2.63 -3.40
N THR A 99 0.24 3.02 -3.61
CA THR A 99 1.28 2.96 -2.58
C THR A 99 1.98 4.31 -2.44
N ASP A 100 2.85 4.45 -1.45
CA ASP A 100 3.85 5.51 -1.48
C ASP A 100 4.82 5.32 -2.67
N ALA A 101 5.73 6.26 -2.85
CA ALA A 101 6.70 6.18 -3.95
C ALA A 101 7.95 5.35 -3.58
N ASP A 102 7.83 4.35 -2.71
CA ASP A 102 8.93 3.48 -2.33
C ASP A 102 9.29 2.52 -3.48
N PRO A 103 10.57 2.51 -3.94
CA PRO A 103 10.99 1.64 -5.03
C PRO A 103 10.89 0.15 -4.72
N ALA A 104 11.07 -0.26 -3.45
CA ALA A 104 10.99 -1.67 -3.03
C ALA A 104 9.56 -2.20 -3.15
N VAL A 105 8.58 -1.41 -2.69
CA VAL A 105 7.15 -1.74 -2.85
C VAL A 105 6.79 -1.85 -4.33
N HIS A 106 7.19 -0.88 -5.14
CA HIS A 106 6.93 -0.89 -6.59
C HIS A 106 7.55 -2.10 -7.30
N ALA A 107 8.77 -2.46 -6.93
CA ALA A 107 9.45 -3.63 -7.47
C ALA A 107 8.78 -4.95 -7.08
N ALA A 108 8.10 -4.99 -5.93
CA ALA A 108 7.40 -6.17 -5.43
C ALA A 108 6.02 -6.40 -6.08
N ILE A 109 5.35 -5.34 -6.57
CA ILE A 109 3.99 -5.45 -7.12
C ILE A 109 3.97 -6.30 -8.39
N ARG A 110 4.83 -6.03 -9.36
CA ARG A 110 4.79 -6.68 -10.68
C ARG A 110 4.94 -8.20 -10.65
N PRO A 111 5.89 -8.80 -9.89
CA PRO A 111 6.03 -10.25 -9.85
C PRO A 111 4.89 -10.96 -9.13
N THR A 112 4.20 -10.28 -8.20
CA THR A 112 3.15 -10.88 -7.37
C THR A 112 1.74 -10.55 -7.84
N PHE A 113 1.49 -9.32 -8.28
CA PHE A 113 0.20 -8.84 -8.80
C PHE A 113 0.34 -8.42 -10.27
N PHE A 114 0.62 -9.39 -11.15
CA PHE A 114 1.00 -9.16 -12.56
C PHE A 114 -0.06 -8.45 -13.41
N THR A 115 -1.33 -8.45 -13.00
CA THR A 115 -2.43 -7.74 -13.69
C THR A 115 -2.73 -6.38 -13.10
N THR A 116 -2.13 -6.03 -11.96
CA THR A 116 -2.43 -4.83 -11.19
C THR A 116 -1.66 -3.62 -11.72
N TYR A 117 -2.34 -2.48 -11.85
CA TYR A 117 -1.70 -1.22 -12.17
C TYR A 117 -1.21 -0.50 -10.89
N PRO A 118 0.10 -0.29 -10.72
CA PRO A 118 0.62 0.44 -9.56
C PRO A 118 0.45 1.95 -9.74
N MET A 119 -0.06 2.63 -8.71
CA MET A 119 -0.18 4.08 -8.65
C MET A 119 0.50 4.65 -7.42
N HIS A 120 1.10 5.83 -7.57
CA HIS A 120 1.63 6.57 -6.42
C HIS A 120 0.52 7.31 -5.67
N CYS A 121 0.59 7.28 -4.35
CA CYS A 121 -0.30 8.02 -3.47
C CYS A 121 -0.04 9.53 -3.58
N THR A 122 -1.04 10.29 -4.04
CA THR A 122 -0.94 11.76 -4.19
C THR A 122 -0.68 12.48 -2.87
N PHE A 123 -1.15 11.93 -1.74
CA PHE A 123 -0.86 12.47 -0.42
C PHE A 123 0.66 12.41 -0.12
N HIS A 124 1.30 11.25 -0.33
CA HIS A 124 2.74 11.10 -0.12
C HIS A 124 3.56 11.95 -1.09
N ILE A 125 3.11 12.06 -2.36
CA ILE A 125 3.75 12.96 -3.32
C ILE A 125 3.66 14.42 -2.82
N SER A 126 2.50 14.89 -2.38
CA SER A 126 2.35 16.26 -1.87
C SER A 126 3.19 16.52 -0.63
N GLN A 127 3.27 15.57 0.30
CA GLN A 127 4.13 15.67 1.48
C GLN A 127 5.63 15.76 1.09
N ASN A 128 6.06 14.98 0.11
CA ASN A 128 7.41 15.04 -0.41
C ASN A 128 7.72 16.38 -1.12
N LEU A 129 6.75 16.92 -1.88
CA LEU A 129 6.87 18.26 -2.48
C LEU A 129 7.01 19.34 -1.41
N ILE A 130 6.17 19.29 -0.36
CA ILE A 130 6.27 20.22 0.78
C ILE A 130 7.68 20.16 1.40
N LYS A 131 8.16 18.97 1.73
CA LYS A 131 9.49 18.79 2.35
C LYS A 131 10.64 19.29 1.48
N LYS A 132 10.60 19.05 0.16
CA LYS A 132 11.70 19.32 -0.76
C LYS A 132 11.67 20.72 -1.38
N LEU A 133 10.48 21.23 -1.72
CA LEU A 133 10.34 22.42 -2.54
C LEU A 133 9.84 23.67 -1.78
N SER A 134 9.22 23.54 -0.60
CA SER A 134 8.67 24.70 0.12
C SER A 134 9.71 25.76 0.42
N LYS A 135 10.92 25.36 0.83
CA LYS A 135 12.03 26.29 1.11
C LYS A 135 12.60 26.92 -0.16
N ILE A 136 12.63 26.18 -1.27
CA ILE A 136 13.19 26.64 -2.54
C ILE A 136 12.27 27.66 -3.21
N LEU A 137 10.96 27.36 -3.24
CA LEU A 137 9.95 28.18 -3.94
C LEU A 137 9.40 29.32 -3.06
N GLY A 138 9.61 29.26 -1.74
CA GLY A 138 9.16 30.31 -0.81
C GLY A 138 7.67 30.68 -1.00
N LYS A 139 7.39 31.96 -1.26
CA LYS A 139 6.02 32.47 -1.43
C LYS A 139 5.29 31.87 -2.64
N SER A 140 5.99 31.38 -3.65
CA SER A 140 5.41 30.78 -4.85
C SER A 140 4.98 29.33 -4.65
N PHE A 141 5.35 28.69 -3.51
CA PHE A 141 5.06 27.30 -3.24
C PHE A 141 3.57 26.99 -3.15
N ALA A 142 2.78 27.88 -2.55
CA ALA A 142 1.34 27.67 -2.41
C ALA A 142 0.63 27.59 -3.78
N ASN A 143 0.96 28.48 -4.70
CA ASN A 143 0.41 28.47 -6.07
C ASN A 143 0.90 27.23 -6.86
N PHE A 144 2.15 26.86 -6.70
CA PHE A 144 2.69 25.63 -7.31
C PHE A 144 1.94 24.39 -6.82
N LEU A 145 1.77 24.23 -5.51
CA LEU A 145 1.10 23.07 -4.93
C LEU A 145 -0.38 23.02 -5.34
N PHE A 146 -1.06 24.16 -5.35
CA PHE A 146 -2.45 24.25 -5.81
C PHE A 146 -2.58 23.79 -7.26
N ASN A 147 -1.77 24.31 -8.18
CA ASN A 147 -1.78 23.91 -9.59
C ASN A 147 -1.46 22.43 -9.74
N PHE A 148 -0.43 21.92 -9.05
CA PHE A 148 -0.07 20.50 -9.07
C PHE A 148 -1.24 19.61 -8.67
N MET A 149 -1.94 19.93 -7.57
CA MET A 149 -3.10 19.17 -7.12
C MET A 149 -4.27 19.23 -8.11
N GLN A 150 -4.54 20.40 -8.70
CA GLN A 150 -5.58 20.54 -9.74
C GLN A 150 -5.27 19.68 -10.98
N TYR A 151 -4.05 19.71 -11.49
CA TYR A 151 -3.65 18.86 -12.62
C TYR A 151 -3.74 17.38 -12.29
N THR A 152 -3.35 16.97 -11.08
CA THR A 152 -3.40 15.57 -10.68
C THR A 152 -4.84 15.05 -10.58
N ILE A 153 -5.77 15.87 -10.09
CA ILE A 153 -7.19 15.52 -10.01
C ILE A 153 -7.80 15.47 -11.40
N HIS A 154 -7.50 16.43 -12.25
CA HIS A 154 -8.04 16.50 -13.62
C HIS A 154 -7.55 15.34 -14.49
N TYR A 155 -6.28 14.97 -14.37
CA TYR A 155 -5.71 13.83 -15.11
C TYR A 155 -6.35 12.50 -14.71
N LYS A 156 -6.68 12.31 -13.41
CA LYS A 156 -7.40 11.13 -12.93
C LYS A 156 -8.81 11.02 -13.51
N SER A 157 -9.52 12.14 -13.70
CA SER A 157 -10.87 12.11 -14.30
C SER A 157 -10.88 11.75 -15.78
N LEU A 158 -9.75 11.96 -16.49
CA LEU A 158 -9.60 11.59 -17.91
C LEU A 158 -9.23 10.13 -18.14
N ILE A 159 -8.67 9.44 -17.13
CA ILE A 159 -8.25 8.04 -17.23
C ILE A 159 -9.37 7.08 -16.76
N LEU A 160 -10.32 7.58 -15.96
CA LEU A 160 -11.39 6.76 -15.36
C LEU A 160 -12.73 6.87 -16.14
N ASN A 161 -12.75 7.58 -17.26
CA ASN A 161 -13.84 7.61 -18.26
C ASN A 161 -13.41 6.86 -19.52
#